data_b1fcc3f02a52b4800b9780d9a5c38b10
#
_entry.id   b1fcc3f02a52b4800b9780d9a5c38b10
#
_cell.length_a   1.000
_cell.length_b   1.000
_cell.length_c   1.000
_cell.angle_alpha   90.00
_cell.angle_beta   90.00
_cell.angle_gamma   90.00
#
_symmetry.space_group_name_H-M   'P 1'
#
loop_
_entity.id
_entity.type
_entity.pdbx_description
1 polymer ?
#
loop_
_entity_poly.entity_id
_entity_poly.type
_entity_poly.pdbx_seq_one_letter_code
_entity_poly.pdbx_strand_id
1 'polypeptide(L)'
;MRLKLADFFTVRKVLTFLLMLSVGYAAYGIYYKVKYWGFTLSPRAITDVWTVEAKVSFNASGGDTSVSLAVPNDKDGFKILNEEITAKGYEVSRNKKDGRIVMTGKNKSGRQNLYYRLSIYDDAQNRAANFMPMVKIERPVLSEEERIQMRKIWELSELQRGDKVQKAILTVNQELSSPTMSPVLPLNHTSKEFAEKVMQILAYKRIPARIAWTIKLEEGKKTERPDIMLEAYLDGKWTLYDLNTAKIGLPKNWVIFQRGGVSLLDVRGGEDSKVMFSVLKSVATPMKM
;
A
#
# COMPACT_ATOMS: atom_id res chain seq x y z
N MET A 1 27.06 -61.45 -43.48
CA MET A 1 27.36 -60.03 -43.41
C MET A 1 27.79 -59.68 -41.98
N ARG A 2 29.10 -59.66 -41.74
CA ARG A 2 29.70 -59.38 -40.41
C ARG A 2 30.00 -57.85 -40.37
N LEU A 3 29.11 -57.07 -39.85
CA LEU A 3 29.40 -55.65 -39.45
C LEU A 3 30.47 -55.73 -38.38
N LYS A 4 31.69 -55.18 -38.69
CA LYS A 4 32.80 -55.18 -37.76
C LYS A 4 32.49 -54.39 -36.53
N LEU A 5 32.71 -54.93 -35.34
CA LEU A 5 32.48 -54.26 -34.03
C LEU A 5 33.17 -52.85 -33.98
N ALA A 6 34.19 -52.62 -34.76
CA ALA A 6 34.90 -51.35 -34.87
C ALA A 6 34.04 -50.21 -35.43
N ASP A 7 33.13 -50.51 -36.38
CA ASP A 7 32.23 -49.51 -36.96
C ASP A 7 31.11 -49.08 -35.98
N PHE A 8 30.66 -50.02 -35.14
CA PHE A 8 29.69 -49.74 -34.07
C PHE A 8 30.26 -48.79 -33.00
N PHE A 9 31.53 -48.94 -32.66
CA PHE A 9 32.23 -48.07 -31.70
C PHE A 9 32.39 -46.64 -32.25
N THR A 10 32.61 -46.48 -33.53
CA THR A 10 32.78 -45.18 -34.21
C THR A 10 31.45 -44.47 -34.31
N VAL A 11 30.37 -45.15 -34.70
CA VAL A 11 29.01 -44.59 -34.78
C VAL A 11 28.53 -44.14 -33.41
N ARG A 12 28.78 -44.90 -32.36
CA ARG A 12 28.43 -44.54 -30.98
C ARG A 12 29.13 -43.27 -30.52
N LYS A 13 30.42 -43.14 -30.82
CA LYS A 13 31.18 -41.91 -30.50
C LYS A 13 30.69 -40.69 -31.23
N VAL A 14 30.36 -40.84 -32.53
CA VAL A 14 29.78 -39.75 -33.33
C VAL A 14 28.41 -39.31 -32.77
N LEU A 15 27.55 -40.27 -32.45
CA LEU A 15 26.24 -39.97 -31.84
C LEU A 15 26.38 -39.27 -30.49
N THR A 16 27.33 -39.72 -29.65
CA THR A 16 27.61 -39.09 -28.35
C THR A 16 28.11 -37.66 -28.53
N PHE A 17 28.99 -37.44 -29.48
CA PHE A 17 29.50 -36.11 -29.81
C PHE A 17 28.40 -35.16 -30.31
N LEU A 18 27.53 -35.63 -31.23
CA LEU A 18 26.37 -34.86 -31.70
C LEU A 18 25.41 -34.53 -30.58
N LEU A 19 25.15 -35.47 -29.66
CA LEU A 19 24.32 -35.23 -28.49
C LEU A 19 24.93 -34.15 -27.58
N MET A 20 26.24 -34.25 -27.29
CA MET A 20 26.90 -33.21 -26.47
C MET A 20 26.84 -31.83 -27.14
N LEU A 21 26.99 -31.76 -28.43
CA LEU A 21 26.95 -30.53 -29.23
C LEU A 21 25.53 -29.92 -29.20
N SER A 22 24.50 -30.76 -29.32
CA SER A 22 23.09 -30.29 -29.22
C SER A 22 22.74 -29.80 -27.82
N VAL A 23 23.18 -30.47 -26.76
CA VAL A 23 22.99 -30.03 -25.36
C VAL A 23 23.76 -28.73 -25.11
N GLY A 24 24.99 -28.61 -25.59
CA GLY A 24 25.78 -27.37 -25.49
C GLY A 24 25.09 -26.18 -26.20
N TYR A 25 24.56 -26.41 -27.39
CA TYR A 25 23.80 -25.38 -28.13
C TYR A 25 22.53 -24.98 -27.39
N ALA A 26 21.76 -25.94 -26.84
CA ALA A 26 20.56 -25.65 -26.06
C ALA A 26 20.88 -24.86 -24.78
N ALA A 27 21.94 -25.26 -24.06
CA ALA A 27 22.41 -24.55 -22.87
C ALA A 27 22.85 -23.11 -23.18
N TYR A 28 23.56 -22.91 -24.30
CA TYR A 28 23.95 -21.59 -24.76
C TYR A 28 22.72 -20.75 -25.12
N GLY A 29 21.72 -21.31 -25.80
CA GLY A 29 20.49 -20.63 -26.13
C GLY A 29 19.67 -20.19 -24.89
N ILE A 30 19.63 -21.06 -23.88
CA ILE A 30 19.01 -20.72 -22.58
C ILE A 30 19.78 -19.60 -21.90
N TYR A 31 21.12 -19.72 -21.80
CA TYR A 31 21.95 -18.67 -21.22
C TYR A 31 21.78 -17.33 -21.90
N TYR A 32 21.75 -17.30 -23.24
CA TYR A 32 21.56 -16.09 -24.03
C TYR A 32 20.20 -15.46 -23.75
N LYS A 33 19.12 -16.26 -23.72
CA LYS A 33 17.77 -15.77 -23.42
C LYS A 33 17.66 -15.21 -22.00
N VAL A 34 18.26 -15.86 -21.00
CA VAL A 34 18.25 -15.39 -19.62
C VAL A 34 19.03 -14.08 -19.49
N LYS A 35 20.23 -14.00 -20.07
CA LYS A 35 21.14 -12.85 -19.90
C LYS A 35 20.70 -11.61 -20.71
N TYR A 36 20.23 -11.79 -21.92
CA TYR A 36 19.94 -10.66 -22.85
C TYR A 36 18.46 -10.36 -22.99
N TRP A 37 17.58 -11.34 -22.79
CA TRP A 37 16.15 -11.16 -22.91
C TRP A 37 15.41 -11.18 -21.57
N GLY A 38 16.11 -11.34 -20.45
CA GLY A 38 15.51 -11.34 -19.13
C GLY A 38 14.57 -12.52 -18.84
N PHE A 39 14.70 -13.62 -19.60
CA PHE A 39 13.92 -14.84 -19.34
C PHE A 39 14.30 -15.42 -17.99
N THR A 40 13.32 -15.65 -17.11
CA THR A 40 13.54 -16.33 -15.82
C THR A 40 13.39 -17.84 -16.00
N LEU A 41 14.36 -18.61 -15.49
CA LEU A 41 14.35 -20.09 -15.55
C LEU A 41 13.32 -20.73 -14.60
N SER A 42 12.88 -20.00 -13.59
CA SER A 42 11.78 -20.43 -12.74
C SER A 42 10.46 -19.87 -13.26
N PRO A 43 9.35 -20.65 -13.22
CA PRO A 43 8.05 -20.08 -13.48
C PRO A 43 7.90 -18.90 -12.53
N ARG A 44 7.65 -17.70 -13.07
CA ARG A 44 7.26 -16.55 -12.24
C ARG A 44 6.10 -17.05 -11.42
N ALA A 45 6.24 -17.00 -10.10
CA ALA A 45 5.09 -17.23 -9.23
C ALA A 45 3.95 -16.39 -9.79
N ILE A 46 2.82 -17.03 -10.09
CA ILE A 46 1.63 -16.34 -10.60
C ILE A 46 1.28 -15.33 -9.52
N THR A 47 1.65 -14.09 -9.76
CA THR A 47 1.40 -13.00 -8.81
C THR A 47 0.01 -12.50 -9.11
N ASP A 48 -0.85 -12.52 -8.12
CA ASP A 48 -2.19 -11.97 -8.25
C ASP A 48 -2.11 -10.51 -8.69
N VAL A 49 -2.75 -10.19 -9.79
CA VAL A 49 -2.93 -8.81 -10.25
C VAL A 49 -4.27 -8.32 -9.72
N TRP A 50 -4.22 -7.19 -9.06
CA TRP A 50 -5.38 -6.53 -8.50
C TRP A 50 -5.68 -5.26 -9.27
N THR A 51 -6.96 -5.04 -9.59
CA THR A 51 -7.46 -3.78 -10.11
C THR A 51 -8.24 -3.07 -9.02
N VAL A 52 -7.80 -1.88 -8.66
CA VAL A 52 -8.50 -1.00 -7.73
C VAL A 52 -9.05 0.18 -8.51
N GLU A 53 -10.36 0.39 -8.41
CA GLU A 53 -11.02 1.54 -9.01
C GLU A 53 -11.52 2.46 -7.89
N ALA A 54 -11.19 3.75 -7.97
CA ALA A 54 -11.74 4.80 -7.15
C ALA A 54 -12.73 5.62 -7.98
N LYS A 55 -14.02 5.52 -7.66
CA LYS A 55 -15.07 6.36 -8.22
C LYS A 55 -15.30 7.56 -7.30
N VAL A 56 -14.98 8.74 -7.79
CA VAL A 56 -15.26 10.02 -7.12
C VAL A 56 -16.60 10.55 -7.62
N SER A 57 -17.51 10.89 -6.72
CA SER A 57 -18.80 11.47 -7.02
C SER A 57 -19.02 12.71 -6.18
N PHE A 58 -19.55 13.79 -6.78
CA PHE A 58 -19.90 15.05 -6.10
C PHE A 58 -20.89 15.86 -6.92
N ASN A 59 -21.51 16.86 -6.33
CA ASN A 59 -22.40 17.82 -7.00
C ASN A 59 -21.64 19.13 -7.22
N ALA A 60 -21.33 19.47 -8.48
CA ALA A 60 -20.63 20.70 -8.83
C ALA A 60 -21.56 21.92 -8.76
N SER A 61 -21.08 23.02 -8.20
CA SER A 61 -21.87 24.22 -7.86
C SER A 61 -22.03 25.22 -9.01
N GLY A 62 -21.61 24.89 -10.26
CA GLY A 62 -21.77 25.76 -11.44
C GLY A 62 -20.54 26.62 -11.77
N GLY A 63 -19.42 26.44 -11.06
CA GLY A 63 -18.17 27.16 -11.24
C GLY A 63 -16.99 26.28 -11.55
N ASP A 64 -15.79 26.81 -11.28
CA ASP A 64 -14.56 26.06 -11.40
C ASP A 64 -14.47 25.02 -10.27
N THR A 65 -14.11 23.79 -10.65
CA THR A 65 -13.99 22.69 -9.72
C THR A 65 -12.57 22.14 -9.72
N SER A 66 -12.09 21.72 -8.56
CA SER A 66 -10.81 21.04 -8.40
C SER A 66 -10.99 19.84 -7.50
N VAL A 67 -10.60 18.68 -8.00
CA VAL A 67 -10.67 17.41 -7.29
C VAL A 67 -9.26 16.90 -7.10
N SER A 68 -8.84 16.69 -5.85
CA SER A 68 -7.53 16.13 -5.50
C SER A 68 -7.73 14.77 -4.87
N LEU A 69 -7.25 13.71 -5.53
CA LEU A 69 -7.35 12.33 -5.11
C LEU A 69 -5.98 11.78 -4.75
N ALA A 70 -5.87 11.17 -3.57
CA ALA A 70 -4.68 10.41 -3.20
C ALA A 70 -4.59 9.11 -3.99
N VAL A 71 -3.39 8.75 -4.40
CA VAL A 71 -3.12 7.54 -5.17
C VAL A 71 -1.89 6.81 -4.61
N PRO A 72 -1.83 5.49 -4.75
CA PRO A 72 -0.70 4.71 -4.25
C PRO A 72 0.63 5.09 -4.89
N ASN A 73 1.70 4.80 -4.17
CA ASN A 73 3.07 4.92 -4.66
C ASN A 73 3.64 3.52 -4.90
N ASP A 74 4.41 3.34 -5.97
CA ASP A 74 5.08 2.09 -6.34
C ASP A 74 6.17 1.62 -5.35
N LYS A 75 6.50 2.45 -4.35
CA LYS A 75 7.52 2.14 -3.32
C LYS A 75 7.00 1.33 -2.12
N ASP A 76 5.71 1.02 -2.10
CA ASP A 76 5.05 0.41 -0.93
C ASP A 76 4.88 -1.11 -1.00
N GLY A 77 5.71 -1.77 -1.80
CA GLY A 77 5.67 -3.22 -1.97
C GLY A 77 4.68 -3.70 -3.03
N PHE A 78 4.18 -2.78 -3.83
CA PHE A 78 3.39 -3.04 -5.03
C PHE A 78 4.04 -2.39 -6.23
N LYS A 79 3.92 -3.04 -7.38
CA LYS A 79 4.28 -2.44 -8.65
C LYS A 79 3.03 -2.09 -9.42
N ILE A 80 3.00 -0.85 -9.90
CA ILE A 80 1.93 -0.34 -10.74
C ILE A 80 2.17 -0.85 -12.17
N LEU A 81 1.18 -1.58 -12.72
CA LEU A 81 1.20 -2.08 -14.09
C LEU A 81 0.55 -1.09 -15.05
N ASN A 82 -0.56 -0.51 -14.61
CA ASN A 82 -1.35 0.41 -15.42
C ASN A 82 -2.12 1.38 -14.53
N GLU A 83 -2.21 2.62 -14.99
CA GLU A 83 -3.08 3.66 -14.42
C GLU A 83 -3.97 4.21 -15.52
N GLU A 84 -5.25 4.36 -15.23
CA GLU A 84 -6.24 4.93 -16.14
C GLU A 84 -7.09 5.96 -15.39
N ILE A 85 -7.26 7.14 -15.98
CA ILE A 85 -8.09 8.20 -15.42
C ILE A 85 -9.18 8.56 -16.41
N THR A 86 -10.43 8.40 -15.99
CA THR A 86 -11.59 8.81 -16.77
C THR A 86 -12.25 10.01 -16.11
N ALA A 87 -11.96 11.20 -16.63
CA ALA A 87 -12.40 12.49 -16.11
C ALA A 87 -12.86 13.39 -17.25
N LYS A 88 -14.02 13.07 -17.83
CA LYS A 88 -14.54 13.78 -19.03
C LYS A 88 -14.72 15.28 -18.79
N GLY A 89 -14.01 16.08 -19.57
CA GLY A 89 -14.07 17.55 -19.50
C GLY A 89 -13.32 18.13 -18.29
N TYR A 90 -12.40 17.38 -17.70
CA TYR A 90 -11.44 17.84 -16.70
C TYR A 90 -10.02 17.75 -17.26
N GLU A 91 -9.20 18.71 -16.90
CA GLU A 91 -7.77 18.67 -17.10
C GLU A 91 -7.14 17.86 -15.95
N VAL A 92 -6.31 16.90 -16.28
CA VAL A 92 -5.69 15.99 -15.30
C VAL A 92 -4.22 16.31 -15.16
N SER A 93 -3.76 16.47 -13.91
CA SER A 93 -2.36 16.68 -13.59
C SER A 93 -1.97 15.87 -12.36
N ARG A 94 -0.67 15.63 -12.17
CA ARG A 94 -0.15 15.01 -10.94
C ARG A 94 0.64 16.04 -10.15
N ASN A 95 0.29 16.22 -8.89
CA ASN A 95 1.01 17.11 -7.99
C ASN A 95 2.40 16.52 -7.68
N LYS A 96 3.45 17.25 -8.00
CA LYS A 96 4.84 16.79 -7.82
C LYS A 96 5.27 16.65 -6.34
N LYS A 97 4.60 17.35 -5.41
CA LYS A 97 4.98 17.34 -4.00
C LYS A 97 4.46 16.11 -3.25
N ASP A 98 3.23 15.75 -3.47
CA ASP A 98 2.52 14.68 -2.73
C ASP A 98 2.05 13.51 -3.60
N GLY A 99 2.28 13.59 -4.91
CA GLY A 99 1.93 12.54 -5.88
C GLY A 99 0.42 12.43 -6.16
N ARG A 100 -0.41 13.30 -5.58
CA ARG A 100 -1.87 13.25 -5.77
C ARG A 100 -2.26 13.58 -7.21
N ILE A 101 -3.33 12.96 -7.66
CA ILE A 101 -3.96 13.33 -8.94
C ILE A 101 -4.89 14.51 -8.69
N VAL A 102 -4.70 15.56 -9.49
CA VAL A 102 -5.54 16.76 -9.49
C VAL A 102 -6.28 16.85 -10.81
N MET A 103 -7.62 16.93 -10.72
CA MET A 103 -8.52 17.06 -11.86
C MET A 103 -9.23 18.41 -11.76
N THR A 104 -9.00 19.31 -12.71
CA THR A 104 -9.59 20.66 -12.73
C THR A 104 -10.59 20.79 -13.88
N GLY A 105 -11.77 21.31 -13.57
CA GLY A 105 -12.83 21.52 -14.55
C GLY A 105 -13.40 22.94 -14.44
N LYS A 106 -13.65 23.58 -15.57
CA LYS A 106 -14.26 24.91 -15.64
C LYS A 106 -15.77 24.80 -15.87
N ASN A 107 -16.54 25.70 -15.24
CA ASN A 107 -18.00 25.80 -15.40
C ASN A 107 -18.73 24.45 -15.26
N LYS A 108 -18.37 23.65 -14.22
CA LYS A 108 -19.01 22.37 -13.96
C LYS A 108 -20.24 22.53 -13.08
N SER A 109 -21.34 21.89 -13.49
CA SER A 109 -22.62 21.91 -12.75
C SER A 109 -23.21 20.50 -12.65
N GLY A 110 -24.00 20.30 -11.59
CA GLY A 110 -24.71 19.05 -11.33
C GLY A 110 -23.77 17.89 -10.96
N ARG A 111 -24.32 16.69 -11.02
CA ARG A 111 -23.62 15.48 -10.57
C ARG A 111 -22.45 15.12 -11.47
N GLN A 112 -21.27 15.03 -10.88
CA GLN A 112 -20.04 14.63 -11.52
C GLN A 112 -19.61 13.24 -11.05
N ASN A 113 -19.04 12.43 -11.96
CA ASN A 113 -18.43 11.16 -11.65
C ASN A 113 -17.07 11.08 -12.37
N LEU A 114 -16.01 10.89 -11.60
CA LEU A 114 -14.65 10.75 -12.09
C LEU A 114 -14.12 9.40 -11.63
N TYR A 115 -13.30 8.76 -12.44
CA TYR A 115 -12.78 7.42 -12.16
C TYR A 115 -11.27 7.40 -12.25
N TYR A 116 -10.66 6.79 -11.28
CA TYR A 116 -9.25 6.43 -11.28
C TYR A 116 -9.16 4.92 -11.14
N ARG A 117 -8.53 4.26 -12.08
CA ARG A 117 -8.31 2.82 -12.10
C ARG A 117 -6.83 2.51 -12.07
N LEU A 118 -6.44 1.57 -11.24
CA LEU A 118 -5.08 1.18 -10.98
C LEU A 118 -4.98 -0.34 -11.02
N SER A 119 -4.06 -0.87 -11.83
CA SER A 119 -3.71 -2.28 -11.83
C SER A 119 -2.34 -2.47 -11.17
N ILE A 120 -2.29 -3.29 -10.13
CA ILE A 120 -1.10 -3.52 -9.29
C ILE A 120 -0.86 -5.01 -9.06
N TYR A 121 0.39 -5.36 -8.80
CA TYR A 121 0.74 -6.67 -8.26
C TYR A 121 1.68 -6.54 -7.06
N ASP A 122 1.67 -7.57 -6.18
CA ASP A 122 2.56 -7.63 -5.02
C ASP A 122 4.01 -7.83 -5.48
N ASP A 123 4.87 -6.88 -5.17
CA ASP A 123 6.31 -6.95 -5.38
C ASP A 123 7.01 -7.07 -4.02
N ALA A 124 7.07 -8.30 -3.51
CA ALA A 124 7.65 -8.58 -2.20
C ALA A 124 9.10 -8.10 -2.04
N GLN A 125 9.84 -7.92 -3.15
CA GLN A 125 11.23 -7.44 -3.13
C GLN A 125 11.31 -5.93 -2.88
N ASN A 126 10.26 -5.17 -3.23
CA ASN A 126 10.18 -3.72 -3.05
C ASN A 126 9.52 -3.29 -1.72
N ARG A 127 9.27 -4.22 -0.80
CA ARG A 127 8.84 -3.90 0.57
C ARG A 127 9.97 -3.35 1.44
N ALA A 128 10.98 -2.75 0.82
CA ALA A 128 12.09 -2.15 1.53
C ALA A 128 11.58 -1.06 2.49
N ALA A 129 12.17 -1.04 3.68
CA ALA A 129 11.90 -0.05 4.69
C ALA A 129 11.88 1.35 4.07
N ASN A 130 10.75 2.06 4.18
CA ASN A 130 10.64 3.42 3.69
C ASN A 130 11.60 4.33 4.45
N PHE A 131 12.74 4.61 3.85
CA PHE A 131 13.70 5.61 4.31
C PHE A 131 13.17 7.03 4.04
N MET A 132 11.96 7.33 4.48
CA MET A 132 11.54 8.71 4.50
C MET A 132 12.24 9.42 5.65
N PRO A 133 12.72 10.67 5.44
CA PRO A 133 13.36 11.43 6.51
C PRO A 133 12.39 11.60 7.68
N MET A 134 12.93 11.61 8.88
CA MET A 134 12.17 11.89 10.09
C MET A 134 11.50 13.26 9.98
N VAL A 135 10.18 13.30 10.07
CA VAL A 135 9.46 14.57 10.21
C VAL A 135 9.67 15.09 11.64
N LYS A 136 10.15 16.32 11.78
CA LYS A 136 10.24 16.97 13.09
C LYS A 136 8.85 17.05 13.70
N ILE A 137 8.67 16.45 14.87
CA ILE A 137 7.40 16.54 15.58
C ILE A 137 7.43 17.77 16.47
N GLU A 138 6.41 18.58 16.30
CA GLU A 138 6.04 19.58 17.30
C GLU A 138 5.37 18.86 18.48
N ARG A 139 5.74 19.23 19.70
CA ARG A 139 5.08 18.72 20.88
C ARG A 139 3.62 19.18 20.87
N PRO A 140 2.66 18.30 21.09
CA PRO A 140 1.29 18.74 21.26
C PRO A 140 1.21 19.69 22.46
N VAL A 141 0.50 20.80 22.28
CA VAL A 141 0.15 21.67 23.38
C VAL A 141 -0.98 20.98 24.14
N LEU A 142 -0.63 20.39 25.28
CA LEU A 142 -1.57 19.67 26.13
C LEU A 142 -1.91 20.51 27.36
N SER A 143 -3.19 20.51 27.75
CA SER A 143 -3.63 21.00 29.05
C SER A 143 -3.00 20.18 30.19
N GLU A 144 -3.07 20.67 31.40
CA GLU A 144 -2.52 19.91 32.56
C GLU A 144 -3.28 18.58 32.76
N GLU A 145 -4.59 18.60 32.56
CA GLU A 145 -5.44 17.41 32.65
C GLU A 145 -5.05 16.36 31.59
N GLU A 146 -4.87 16.80 30.34
CA GLU A 146 -4.40 15.91 29.26
C GLU A 146 -3.01 15.35 29.55
N ARG A 147 -2.10 16.11 30.14
CA ARG A 147 -0.77 15.62 30.53
C ARG A 147 -0.86 14.54 31.59
N ILE A 148 -1.70 14.72 32.60
CA ILE A 148 -1.93 13.73 33.65
C ILE A 148 -2.52 12.45 33.03
N GLN A 149 -3.50 12.58 32.13
CA GLN A 149 -4.08 11.46 31.41
C GLN A 149 -3.04 10.73 30.57
N MET A 150 -2.24 11.43 29.76
CA MET A 150 -1.19 10.84 28.93
C MET A 150 -0.13 10.11 29.77
N ARG A 151 0.23 10.66 30.94
CA ARG A 151 1.14 10.01 31.87
C ARG A 151 0.59 8.68 32.36
N LYS A 152 -0.65 8.67 32.84
CA LYS A 152 -1.31 7.45 33.32
C LYS A 152 -1.42 6.37 32.25
N ILE A 153 -1.84 6.76 31.03
CA ILE A 153 -1.90 5.83 29.90
C ILE A 153 -0.52 5.26 29.61
N TRP A 154 0.51 6.10 29.64
CA TRP A 154 1.86 5.63 29.39
C TRP A 154 2.35 4.67 30.48
N GLU A 155 2.10 4.93 31.75
CA GLU A 155 2.42 4.04 32.86
C GLU A 155 1.73 2.68 32.70
N LEU A 156 0.44 2.66 32.34
CA LEU A 156 -0.28 1.43 32.02
C LEU A 156 0.31 0.71 30.80
N SER A 157 0.79 1.45 29.81
CA SER A 157 1.39 0.85 28.62
C SER A 157 2.66 0.05 28.92
N GLU A 158 3.42 0.40 29.96
CA GLU A 158 4.60 -0.35 30.34
C GLU A 158 4.29 -1.78 30.83
N LEU A 159 3.05 -2.05 31.19
CA LEU A 159 2.57 -3.40 31.55
C LEU A 159 2.32 -4.28 30.32
N GLN A 160 2.20 -3.69 29.14
CA GLN A 160 1.96 -4.40 27.88
C GLN A 160 3.25 -5.00 27.30
N ARG A 161 3.09 -6.00 26.42
CA ARG A 161 4.20 -6.60 25.68
C ARG A 161 4.39 -5.93 24.31
N GLY A 162 5.62 -5.95 23.82
CA GLY A 162 5.97 -5.41 22.51
C GLY A 162 6.81 -4.14 22.58
N ASP A 163 6.97 -3.47 21.45
CA ASP A 163 7.64 -2.17 21.38
C ASP A 163 6.75 -1.03 21.93
N LYS A 164 7.28 0.17 21.99
CA LYS A 164 6.59 1.35 22.57
C LYS A 164 5.27 1.67 21.85
N VAL A 165 5.21 1.44 20.54
CA VAL A 165 4.01 1.72 19.73
C VAL A 165 2.96 0.63 19.93
N GLN A 166 3.37 -0.63 19.93
CA GLN A 166 2.48 -1.77 20.22
C GLN A 166 1.87 -1.63 21.62
N LYS A 167 2.67 -1.31 22.62
CA LYS A 167 2.22 -1.06 23.99
C LYS A 167 1.15 0.03 24.05
N ALA A 168 1.37 1.16 23.37
CA ALA A 168 0.41 2.26 23.35
C ALA A 168 -0.92 1.84 22.68
N ILE A 169 -0.88 1.14 21.54
CA ILE A 169 -2.07 0.63 20.85
C ILE A 169 -2.84 -0.34 21.73
N LEU A 170 -2.16 -1.33 22.33
CA LEU A 170 -2.79 -2.34 23.17
C LEU A 170 -3.43 -1.72 24.43
N THR A 171 -2.79 -0.72 25.03
CA THR A 171 -3.35 -0.02 26.19
C THR A 171 -4.62 0.73 25.84
N VAL A 172 -4.64 1.46 24.71
CA VAL A 172 -5.87 2.16 24.30
C VAL A 172 -6.98 1.16 23.98
N ASN A 173 -6.69 0.04 23.32
CA ASN A 173 -7.66 -1.03 23.07
C ASN A 173 -8.21 -1.63 24.38
N GLN A 174 -7.34 -1.85 25.38
CA GLN A 174 -7.75 -2.38 26.68
C GLN A 174 -8.64 -1.39 27.42
N GLU A 175 -8.29 -0.11 27.46
CA GLU A 175 -9.07 0.94 28.10
C GLU A 175 -10.45 1.14 27.46
N LEU A 176 -10.56 0.89 26.13
CA LEU A 176 -11.85 0.89 25.44
C LEU A 176 -12.74 -0.29 25.83
N SER A 177 -12.13 -1.46 26.06
CA SER A 177 -12.86 -2.70 26.38
C SER A 177 -13.24 -2.78 27.86
N SER A 178 -12.43 -2.21 28.73
CA SER A 178 -12.61 -2.25 30.18
C SER A 178 -11.98 -1.01 30.81
N PRO A 179 -12.66 0.14 30.77
CA PRO A 179 -12.08 1.40 31.21
C PRO A 179 -11.82 1.40 32.73
N THR A 180 -10.57 1.59 33.10
CA THR A 180 -10.11 1.78 34.48
C THR A 180 -10.00 3.26 34.84
N MET A 181 -10.12 4.13 33.82
CA MET A 181 -10.07 5.59 33.92
C MET A 181 -11.30 6.22 33.26
N SER A 182 -11.42 7.53 33.33
CA SER A 182 -12.36 8.28 32.49
C SER A 182 -12.15 7.93 31.02
N PRO A 183 -13.21 7.78 30.22
CA PRO A 183 -13.09 7.23 28.87
C PRO A 183 -12.06 7.99 28.06
N VAL A 184 -11.05 7.26 27.58
CA VAL A 184 -9.97 7.80 26.76
C VAL A 184 -10.49 8.25 25.40
N LEU A 185 -11.55 7.57 24.94
CA LEU A 185 -12.29 7.85 23.71
C LEU A 185 -13.79 7.61 23.91
N PRO A 186 -14.66 8.28 23.13
CA PRO A 186 -16.09 7.98 23.12
C PRO A 186 -16.36 6.53 22.69
N LEU A 187 -17.45 5.93 23.19
CA LEU A 187 -17.84 4.55 22.81
C LEU A 187 -18.03 4.37 21.29
N ASN A 188 -18.47 5.42 20.59
CA ASN A 188 -18.73 5.41 19.14
C ASN A 188 -17.58 6.06 18.36
N HIS A 189 -16.34 5.93 18.80
CA HIS A 189 -15.18 6.48 18.12
C HIS A 189 -14.95 5.84 16.75
N THR A 190 -14.42 6.62 15.83
CA THR A 190 -13.96 6.15 14.52
C THR A 190 -12.52 5.61 14.61
N SER A 191 -12.11 4.78 13.65
CA SER A 191 -10.71 4.33 13.55
C SER A 191 -9.73 5.50 13.43
N LYS A 192 -10.18 6.64 12.88
CA LYS A 192 -9.37 7.85 12.79
C LYS A 192 -9.14 8.48 14.16
N GLU A 193 -10.19 8.66 14.95
CA GLU A 193 -10.09 9.18 16.32
C GLU A 193 -9.24 8.28 17.21
N PHE A 194 -9.35 6.96 17.02
CA PHE A 194 -8.48 6.00 17.70
C PHE A 194 -7.01 6.22 17.32
N ALA A 195 -6.71 6.31 16.01
CA ALA A 195 -5.36 6.58 15.53
C ALA A 195 -4.80 7.91 16.07
N GLU A 196 -5.62 8.97 16.05
CA GLU A 196 -5.25 10.29 16.56
C GLU A 196 -4.94 10.25 18.07
N LYS A 197 -5.70 9.48 18.86
CA LYS A 197 -5.40 9.31 20.29
C LYS A 197 -4.08 8.58 20.53
N VAL A 198 -3.83 7.49 19.80
CA VAL A 198 -2.53 6.79 19.88
C VAL A 198 -1.40 7.72 19.46
N MET A 199 -1.58 8.52 18.39
CA MET A 199 -0.59 9.51 17.96
C MET A 199 -0.32 10.57 19.04
N GLN A 200 -1.32 11.05 19.78
CA GLN A 200 -1.14 11.97 20.91
C GLN A 200 -0.26 11.34 22.01
N ILE A 201 -0.51 10.07 22.34
CA ILE A 201 0.28 9.32 23.34
C ILE A 201 1.73 9.20 22.89
N LEU A 202 1.96 8.86 21.62
CA LEU A 202 3.29 8.72 21.05
C LEU A 202 4.02 10.09 20.97
N ALA A 203 3.30 11.14 20.59
CA ALA A 203 3.84 12.50 20.53
C ALA A 203 4.28 13.02 21.92
N TYR A 204 3.54 12.67 22.99
CA TYR A 204 3.95 12.97 24.37
C TYR A 204 5.33 12.38 24.66
N LYS A 205 5.68 11.21 24.10
CA LYS A 205 7.00 10.57 24.21
C LYS A 205 7.94 10.89 23.05
N ARG A 206 7.61 11.88 22.22
CA ARG A 206 8.40 12.31 21.05
C ARG A 206 8.63 11.21 20.03
N ILE A 207 7.70 10.28 19.90
CA ILE A 207 7.71 9.25 18.86
C ILE A 207 6.90 9.77 17.67
N PRO A 208 7.53 9.99 16.49
CA PRO A 208 6.83 10.40 15.28
C PRO A 208 5.83 9.35 14.85
N ALA A 209 4.59 9.77 14.60
CA ALA A 209 3.57 8.88 14.08
C ALA A 209 2.65 9.62 13.10
N ARG A 210 2.08 8.87 12.16
CA ARG A 210 1.13 9.36 11.17
C ARG A 210 0.14 8.28 10.78
N ILE A 211 -1.00 8.70 10.27
CA ILE A 211 -2.01 7.80 9.71
C ILE A 211 -1.55 7.30 8.34
N ALA A 212 -1.78 6.02 8.05
CA ALA A 212 -1.71 5.44 6.73
C ALA A 212 -3.10 4.94 6.31
N TRP A 213 -3.64 5.51 5.23
CA TRP A 213 -4.91 5.10 4.64
C TRP A 213 -4.67 3.92 3.73
N THR A 214 -5.40 2.83 3.96
CA THR A 214 -5.17 1.55 3.29
C THR A 214 -6.45 0.97 2.72
N ILE A 215 -6.32 0.21 1.64
CA ILE A 215 -7.39 -0.56 1.03
C ILE A 215 -7.02 -2.03 1.06
N LYS A 216 -7.90 -2.86 1.61
CA LYS A 216 -7.75 -4.31 1.58
C LYS A 216 -8.07 -4.83 0.18
N LEU A 217 -7.13 -5.56 -0.42
CA LEU A 217 -7.27 -6.22 -1.70
C LEU A 217 -8.03 -7.54 -1.50
N GLU A 218 -9.33 -7.49 -1.70
CA GLU A 218 -10.24 -8.61 -1.58
C GLU A 218 -11.22 -8.54 -2.76
N GLU A 219 -11.36 -9.65 -3.47
CA GLU A 219 -12.19 -9.70 -4.68
C GLU A 219 -13.64 -9.32 -4.39
N GLY A 220 -14.17 -8.41 -5.20
CA GLY A 220 -15.54 -7.90 -5.06
C GLY A 220 -15.72 -6.88 -3.92
N LYS A 221 -14.68 -6.57 -3.14
CA LYS A 221 -14.78 -5.56 -2.08
C LYS A 221 -15.15 -4.20 -2.64
N LYS A 222 -16.15 -3.58 -2.03
CA LYS A 222 -16.53 -2.18 -2.26
C LYS A 222 -16.53 -1.46 -0.92
N THR A 223 -15.90 -0.29 -0.84
CA THR A 223 -15.84 0.47 0.40
C THR A 223 -15.76 1.99 0.14
N GLU A 224 -16.55 2.75 0.90
CA GLU A 224 -16.43 4.21 0.97
C GLU A 224 -15.48 4.63 2.11
N ARG A 225 -15.15 3.70 3.01
CA ARG A 225 -14.30 3.95 4.17
C ARG A 225 -13.06 3.06 4.08
N PRO A 226 -11.93 3.62 3.63
CA PRO A 226 -10.65 2.93 3.71
C PRO A 226 -10.31 2.57 5.15
N ASP A 227 -9.56 1.50 5.29
CA ASP A 227 -9.01 1.08 6.57
C ASP A 227 -7.85 2.03 6.98
N ILE A 228 -7.58 2.11 8.27
CA ILE A 228 -6.53 2.97 8.81
C ILE A 228 -5.51 2.11 9.55
N MET A 229 -4.25 2.32 9.22
CA MET A 229 -3.10 1.83 9.99
C MET A 229 -2.33 3.00 10.59
N LEU A 230 -1.57 2.74 11.62
CA LEU A 230 -0.64 3.70 12.19
C LEU A 230 0.77 3.44 11.62
N GLU A 231 1.45 4.48 11.18
CA GLU A 231 2.86 4.41 10.84
C GLU A 231 3.66 5.23 11.86
N ALA A 232 4.63 4.64 12.54
CA ALA A 232 5.43 5.31 13.55
C ALA A 232 6.93 5.16 13.24
N TYR A 233 7.71 6.21 13.60
CA TYR A 233 9.14 6.22 13.44
C TYR A 233 9.83 5.75 14.71
N LEU A 234 10.37 4.55 14.66
CA LEU A 234 11.07 3.93 15.77
C LEU A 234 12.36 3.30 15.26
N ASP A 235 13.43 3.42 16.05
CA ASP A 235 14.73 2.83 15.74
C ASP A 235 15.27 3.17 14.32
N GLY A 236 15.07 4.42 13.90
CA GLY A 236 15.60 4.94 12.64
C GLY A 236 14.77 4.62 11.39
N LYS A 237 13.59 4.00 11.52
CA LYS A 237 12.73 3.61 10.39
C LYS A 237 11.25 3.86 10.67
N TRP A 238 10.50 4.08 9.60
CA TRP A 238 9.04 4.07 9.65
C TRP A 238 8.52 2.63 9.63
N THR A 239 7.63 2.33 10.56
CA THR A 239 7.05 0.99 10.72
C THR A 239 5.53 1.11 10.82
N LEU A 240 4.81 0.27 10.09
CA LEU A 240 3.34 0.19 10.10
C LEU A 240 2.86 -0.72 11.22
N TYR A 241 1.73 -0.34 11.82
CA TYR A 241 1.07 -1.06 12.89
C TYR A 241 -0.44 -1.15 12.61
N ASP A 242 -0.99 -2.32 12.78
CA ASP A 242 -2.43 -2.53 12.80
C ASP A 242 -3.02 -2.01 14.11
N LEU A 243 -4.04 -1.17 14.02
CA LEU A 243 -4.62 -0.51 15.20
C LEU A 243 -5.42 -1.47 16.09
N ASN A 244 -5.94 -2.57 15.56
CA ASN A 244 -6.74 -3.52 16.33
C ASN A 244 -5.88 -4.57 17.03
N THR A 245 -4.84 -5.05 16.35
CA THR A 245 -4.03 -6.18 16.80
C THR A 245 -2.63 -5.80 17.23
N ALA A 246 -2.22 -4.55 17.02
CA ALA A 246 -0.85 -4.05 17.19
C ALA A 246 0.21 -4.83 16.39
N LYS A 247 -0.18 -5.63 15.38
CA LYS A 247 0.77 -6.36 14.54
C LYS A 247 1.57 -5.40 13.67
N ILE A 248 2.85 -5.73 13.51
CA ILE A 248 3.81 -4.96 12.72
C ILE A 248 3.73 -5.36 11.24
N GLY A 249 3.83 -4.36 10.37
CA GLY A 249 3.96 -4.51 8.92
C GLY A 249 2.65 -4.38 8.16
N LEU A 250 2.78 -4.17 6.84
CA LEU A 250 1.63 -4.15 5.93
C LEU A 250 1.23 -5.60 5.60
N PRO A 251 -0.03 -6.00 5.82
CA PRO A 251 -0.50 -7.31 5.38
C PRO A 251 -0.37 -7.46 3.85
N LYS A 252 -0.16 -8.69 3.36
CA LYS A 252 0.12 -8.97 1.94
C LYS A 252 -0.94 -8.45 0.97
N ASN A 253 -2.18 -8.40 1.40
CA ASN A 253 -3.31 -7.99 0.58
C ASN A 253 -3.82 -6.58 0.92
N TRP A 254 -2.94 -5.69 1.36
CA TRP A 254 -3.29 -4.30 1.67
C TRP A 254 -2.40 -3.34 0.90
N VAL A 255 -2.98 -2.31 0.31
CA VAL A 255 -2.28 -1.25 -0.41
C VAL A 255 -2.46 0.09 0.30
N ILE A 256 -1.37 0.87 0.40
CA ILE A 256 -1.40 2.20 1.01
C ILE A 256 -1.74 3.22 -0.08
N PHE A 257 -2.81 3.98 0.13
CA PHE A 257 -3.22 5.08 -0.76
C PHE A 257 -2.62 6.41 -0.33
N GLN A 258 -2.48 6.63 0.97
CA GLN A 258 -1.94 7.89 1.47
C GLN A 258 -1.32 7.73 2.87
N ARG A 259 -0.32 8.57 3.15
CA ARG A 259 0.26 8.77 4.46
C ARG A 259 0.02 10.19 4.94
N GLY A 260 -0.27 10.35 6.22
CA GLY A 260 -0.54 11.64 6.87
C GLY A 260 -2.02 11.95 7.04
N GLY A 261 -2.30 13.07 7.71
CA GLY A 261 -3.65 13.44 8.14
C GLY A 261 -4.55 14.10 7.10
N VAL A 262 -4.07 14.29 5.87
CA VAL A 262 -4.88 14.89 4.79
C VAL A 262 -5.92 13.90 4.30
N SER A 263 -7.12 14.37 3.94
CA SER A 263 -8.17 13.52 3.37
C SER A 263 -7.72 12.83 2.08
N LEU A 264 -8.18 11.59 1.85
CA LEU A 264 -7.96 10.89 0.59
C LEU A 264 -8.54 11.63 -0.61
N LEU A 265 -9.65 12.33 -0.40
CA LEU A 265 -10.34 13.12 -1.41
C LEU A 265 -10.52 14.55 -0.88
N ASP A 266 -10.13 15.53 -1.69
CA ASP A 266 -10.46 16.95 -1.48
C ASP A 266 -11.14 17.49 -2.74
N VAL A 267 -12.35 18.06 -2.59
CA VAL A 267 -13.14 18.63 -3.68
C VAL A 267 -13.43 20.07 -3.36
N ARG A 268 -13.07 20.96 -4.29
CA ARG A 268 -13.38 22.38 -4.23
C ARG A 268 -14.33 22.74 -5.36
N GLY A 269 -15.32 23.58 -5.11
CA GLY A 269 -16.36 23.94 -6.07
C GLY A 269 -17.42 22.86 -6.26
N GLY A 270 -17.62 22.00 -5.25
CA GLY A 270 -18.67 20.98 -5.22
C GLY A 270 -19.01 20.54 -3.81
N GLU A 271 -20.17 19.95 -3.65
CA GLU A 271 -20.74 19.44 -2.39
C GLU A 271 -20.99 17.93 -2.46
N ASP A 272 -21.31 17.30 -1.33
CA ASP A 272 -21.60 15.85 -1.22
C ASP A 272 -20.54 14.96 -1.84
N SER A 273 -19.28 15.34 -1.67
CA SER A 273 -18.16 14.60 -2.25
C SER A 273 -17.92 13.28 -1.54
N LYS A 274 -17.78 12.21 -2.31
CA LYS A 274 -17.44 10.89 -1.81
C LYS A 274 -16.56 10.11 -2.79
N VAL A 275 -15.77 9.20 -2.27
CA VAL A 275 -15.01 8.24 -3.05
C VAL A 275 -15.43 6.82 -2.69
N MET A 276 -15.77 6.03 -3.70
CA MET A 276 -16.06 4.60 -3.58
C MET A 276 -14.90 3.82 -4.18
N PHE A 277 -14.28 2.95 -3.41
CA PHE A 277 -13.28 2.02 -3.90
C PHE A 277 -13.92 0.68 -4.23
N SER A 278 -13.56 0.11 -5.37
CA SER A 278 -13.89 -1.27 -5.74
C SER A 278 -12.63 -2.03 -6.11
N VAL A 279 -12.55 -3.29 -5.68
CA VAL A 279 -11.39 -4.16 -5.87
C VAL A 279 -11.81 -5.38 -6.66
N LEU A 280 -11.05 -5.66 -7.72
CA LEU A 280 -11.23 -6.84 -8.56
C LEU A 280 -9.89 -7.58 -8.67
N LYS A 281 -9.95 -8.90 -8.60
CA LYS A 281 -8.80 -9.75 -8.88
C LYS A 281 -8.77 -10.07 -10.36
N SER A 282 -7.68 -9.74 -11.02
CA SER A 282 -7.45 -10.12 -12.42
C SER A 282 -6.51 -11.32 -12.43
N VAL A 283 -6.87 -12.35 -13.15
CA VAL A 283 -5.94 -13.47 -13.38
C VAL A 283 -4.83 -12.95 -14.28
N ALA A 284 -3.60 -12.98 -13.81
CA ALA A 284 -2.45 -12.60 -14.62
C ALA A 284 -2.34 -13.55 -15.81
N THR A 285 -2.74 -13.09 -16.99
CA THR A 285 -2.29 -13.72 -18.22
C THR A 285 -0.81 -13.36 -18.37
N PRO A 286 0.11 -14.34 -18.55
CA PRO A 286 1.51 -14.00 -18.78
C PRO A 286 1.59 -13.05 -19.98
N MET A 287 2.12 -11.85 -19.76
CA MET A 287 2.38 -10.93 -20.87
C MET A 287 3.30 -11.64 -21.87
N LYS A 288 2.81 -11.85 -23.08
CA LYS A 288 3.67 -12.05 -24.23
C LYS A 288 4.44 -10.73 -24.41
N MET A 289 5.72 -10.71 -24.02
CA MET A 289 6.65 -9.69 -24.49
C MET A 289 7.03 -9.99 -25.95
#